data_47a10d53c7c71e963202161eaa71c033
#
_entry.id   47a10d53c7c71e963202161eaa71c033
#
_cell.length_a   1.000
_cell.length_b   1.000
_cell.length_c   1.000
_cell.angle_alpha   90.00
_cell.angle_beta   90.00
_cell.angle_gamma   90.00
#
_symmetry.space_group_name_H-M   'P 1'
#
loop_
_entity.id
_entity.type
_entity.pdbx_description
1 polymer ?
#
loop_
_entity_poly.entity_id
_entity_poly.type
_entity_poly.pdbx_seq_one_letter_code
_entity_poly.pdbx_strand_id
1 'polypeptide(L)'
;MTEETISLLRCPLCRGALARSGGSLVCDKRHCFDVARQGHVNLVPAQRESFYRRELFESRAAVFAAGVFAPVVDAIGETIDRLVQAERPVLVDAGCGEGYYTKSVCPDRAMMRIGFDLSKEAVKLAARGPSGASFLVADLANIPLADGCADVLLDVFTPANYAEFARVLKPGGVLVKLWPRSGYLAQLREAARGLLRHDTYDDSRVAEYLDAHARMLERRTITYTLPVDAALAAHLARMTPMLAEVDLAALDLSGVTEITIDMNLYVGTPGARGTEEA
;
A
#
# COMPACT_ATOMS: atom_id res chain seq x y z
N MET A 1 17.49 -0.06 -8.48
CA MET A 1 16.65 -1.05 -9.23
C MET A 1 17.56 -2.02 -9.95
N THR A 2 17.36 -3.32 -9.75
CA THR A 2 18.16 -4.42 -10.34
C THR A 2 17.64 -4.79 -11.74
N GLU A 3 18.47 -5.46 -12.56
CA GLU A 3 18.04 -5.96 -13.87
C GLU A 3 16.91 -6.99 -13.73
N GLU A 4 16.91 -7.77 -12.67
CA GLU A 4 15.86 -8.72 -12.36
C GLU A 4 14.51 -8.01 -12.12
N THR A 5 14.50 -6.89 -11.39
CA THR A 5 13.29 -6.09 -11.24
C THR A 5 12.84 -5.50 -12.58
N ILE A 6 13.78 -4.99 -13.39
CA ILE A 6 13.48 -4.39 -14.69
C ILE A 6 12.83 -5.39 -15.65
N SER A 7 13.23 -6.67 -15.61
CA SER A 7 12.65 -7.71 -16.46
C SER A 7 11.15 -7.94 -16.20
N LEU A 8 10.66 -7.61 -15.00
CA LEU A 8 9.25 -7.68 -14.64
C LEU A 8 8.46 -6.44 -15.09
N LEU A 9 9.14 -5.33 -15.42
CA LEU A 9 8.46 -4.09 -15.79
C LEU A 9 7.89 -4.16 -17.21
N ARG A 10 6.77 -3.47 -17.39
CA ARG A 10 6.12 -3.29 -18.70
C ARG A 10 5.90 -1.81 -18.98
N CYS A 11 6.11 -1.45 -20.23
CA CYS A 11 5.85 -0.10 -20.70
C CYS A 11 4.36 0.27 -20.50
N PRO A 12 4.02 1.34 -19.78
CA PRO A 12 2.63 1.71 -19.53
C PRO A 12 1.88 2.14 -20.80
N LEU A 13 2.61 2.49 -21.88
CA LEU A 13 2.04 2.95 -23.14
C LEU A 13 1.77 1.82 -24.15
N CYS A 14 2.57 0.76 -24.13
CA CYS A 14 2.46 -0.29 -25.13
C CYS A 14 2.59 -1.72 -24.58
N ARG A 15 2.74 -1.89 -23.28
CA ARG A 15 2.90 -3.16 -22.58
C ARG A 15 4.16 -3.98 -22.96
N GLY A 16 5.01 -3.44 -23.83
CA GLY A 16 6.29 -4.05 -24.18
C GLY A 16 7.24 -4.11 -22.97
N ALA A 17 8.17 -5.05 -22.98
CA ALA A 17 9.21 -5.16 -21.96
C ALA A 17 10.05 -3.88 -21.91
N LEU A 18 10.50 -3.53 -20.70
CA LEU A 18 11.44 -2.44 -20.50
C LEU A 18 12.84 -2.99 -20.29
N ALA A 19 13.84 -2.33 -20.86
CA ALA A 19 15.25 -2.64 -20.69
C ALA A 19 16.02 -1.37 -20.31
N ARG A 20 17.12 -1.53 -19.60
CA ARG A 20 17.99 -0.42 -19.24
C ARG A 20 18.76 0.10 -20.46
N SER A 21 18.75 1.41 -20.62
CA SER A 21 19.55 2.12 -21.64
C SER A 21 20.15 3.37 -20.98
N GLY A 22 21.40 3.27 -20.56
CA GLY A 22 22.06 4.34 -19.78
C GLY A 22 21.32 4.65 -18.48
N GLY A 23 20.89 5.89 -18.33
CA GLY A 23 20.13 6.37 -17.17
C GLY A 23 18.60 6.18 -17.23
N SER A 24 18.10 5.47 -18.27
CA SER A 24 16.66 5.36 -18.54
C SER A 24 16.24 3.91 -18.75
N LEU A 25 14.93 3.65 -18.70
CA LEU A 25 14.30 2.41 -19.16
C LEU A 25 13.62 2.67 -20.50
N VAL A 26 13.84 1.79 -21.48
CA VAL A 26 13.33 1.94 -22.84
C VAL A 26 12.66 0.65 -23.31
N CYS A 27 11.54 0.74 -24.03
CA CYS A 27 10.91 -0.39 -24.69
C CYS A 27 11.23 -0.45 -26.18
N ASP A 28 10.88 -1.55 -26.85
CA ASP A 28 11.11 -1.76 -28.29
C ASP A 28 10.46 -0.68 -29.17
N LYS A 29 9.34 -0.09 -28.72
CA LYS A 29 8.69 1.06 -29.39
C LYS A 29 9.33 2.41 -29.05
N ARG A 30 10.49 2.39 -28.39
CA ARG A 30 11.28 3.58 -28.02
C ARG A 30 10.62 4.53 -27.04
N HIS A 31 9.60 4.08 -26.29
CA HIS A 31 9.14 4.86 -25.13
C HIS A 31 10.24 4.83 -24.06
N CYS A 32 10.57 5.99 -23.52
CA CYS A 32 11.71 6.19 -22.64
C CYS A 32 11.27 6.79 -21.30
N PHE A 33 11.78 6.26 -20.20
CA PHE A 33 11.45 6.66 -18.82
C PHE A 33 12.74 6.79 -18.02
N ASP A 34 13.03 8.00 -17.54
CA ASP A 34 14.25 8.27 -16.80
C ASP A 34 14.22 7.64 -15.40
N VAL A 35 15.36 7.07 -15.01
CA VAL A 35 15.60 6.61 -13.66
C VAL A 35 16.09 7.79 -12.83
N ALA A 36 15.33 8.19 -11.83
CA ALA A 36 15.69 9.27 -10.94
C ALA A 36 16.96 8.94 -10.13
N ARG A 37 17.66 9.95 -9.65
CA ARG A 37 18.89 9.78 -8.84
C ARG A 37 18.67 8.88 -7.60
N GLN A 38 17.45 8.88 -7.04
CA GLN A 38 17.05 8.01 -5.93
C GLN A 38 16.74 6.56 -6.36
N GLY A 39 16.78 6.25 -7.66
CA GLY A 39 16.55 4.91 -8.20
C GLY A 39 15.09 4.56 -8.51
N HIS A 40 14.13 5.46 -8.30
CA HIS A 40 12.74 5.26 -8.73
C HIS A 40 12.53 5.70 -10.19
N VAL A 41 11.45 5.21 -10.78
CA VAL A 41 11.06 5.54 -12.17
C VAL A 41 9.62 6.03 -12.18
N ASN A 42 9.35 7.07 -12.98
CA ASN A 42 7.99 7.53 -13.23
C ASN A 42 7.43 6.86 -14.50
N LEU A 43 6.44 6.00 -14.34
CA LEU A 43 5.76 5.27 -15.39
C LEU A 43 4.32 5.77 -15.63
N VAL A 44 3.97 6.97 -15.13
CA VAL A 44 2.68 7.62 -15.40
C VAL A 44 2.85 8.55 -16.61
N PRO A 45 2.15 8.31 -17.74
CA PRO A 45 2.34 9.07 -18.96
C PRO A 45 1.90 10.54 -18.88
N ALA A 46 0.88 10.81 -18.09
CA ALA A 46 0.35 12.14 -17.85
C ALA A 46 0.47 12.49 -16.38
N GLN A 47 1.00 13.67 -16.08
CA GLN A 47 1.15 14.12 -14.72
C GLN A 47 -0.24 14.31 -14.09
N ARG A 48 -0.56 13.51 -13.09
CA ARG A 48 -1.71 13.73 -12.20
C ARG A 48 -1.20 14.39 -10.93
N GLU A 49 -1.82 15.48 -10.52
CA GLU A 49 -1.51 16.09 -9.23
C GLU A 49 -1.95 15.16 -8.12
N SER A 50 -1.04 14.91 -7.17
CA SER A 50 -1.38 14.22 -5.94
C SER A 50 -1.99 15.22 -4.97
N PHE A 51 -3.15 14.89 -4.39
CA PHE A 51 -3.77 15.68 -3.33
C PHE A 51 -2.99 15.63 -2.01
N TYR A 52 -2.00 14.74 -1.89
CA TYR A 52 -1.25 14.55 -0.67
C TYR A 52 -0.07 15.52 -0.58
N ARG A 53 -0.08 16.34 0.48
CA ARG A 53 0.97 17.32 0.76
C ARG A 53 2.12 16.64 1.53
N ARG A 54 3.28 17.30 1.51
CA ARG A 54 4.50 16.82 2.18
C ARG A 54 4.30 16.60 3.68
N GLU A 55 3.56 17.49 4.34
CA GLU A 55 3.29 17.43 5.78
C GLU A 55 2.55 16.15 6.21
N LEU A 56 1.70 15.62 5.32
CA LEU A 56 1.04 14.33 5.55
C LEU A 56 2.08 13.20 5.62
N PHE A 57 3.01 13.15 4.69
CA PHE A 57 4.05 12.10 4.70
C PHE A 57 5.03 12.24 5.86
N GLU A 58 5.33 13.46 6.29
CA GLU A 58 6.15 13.71 7.49
C GLU A 58 5.43 13.18 8.75
N SER A 59 4.13 13.43 8.86
CA SER A 59 3.31 12.90 9.97
C SER A 59 3.20 11.38 9.94
N ARG A 60 3.00 10.77 8.75
CA ARG A 60 3.01 9.31 8.59
C ARG A 60 4.34 8.71 9.01
N ALA A 61 5.45 9.30 8.59
CA ALA A 61 6.79 8.83 8.96
C ALA A 61 7.01 8.85 10.48
N ALA A 62 6.52 9.90 11.18
CA ALA A 62 6.59 9.96 12.64
C ALA A 62 5.75 8.86 13.31
N VAL A 63 4.53 8.62 12.83
CA VAL A 63 3.65 7.56 13.34
C VAL A 63 4.26 6.16 13.12
N PHE A 64 4.84 5.92 11.95
CA PHE A 64 5.52 4.66 11.65
C PHE A 64 6.78 4.46 12.48
N ALA A 65 7.59 5.52 12.67
CA ALA A 65 8.78 5.48 13.52
C ALA A 65 8.44 5.22 14.99
N ALA A 66 7.27 5.67 15.46
CA ALA A 66 6.75 5.37 16.79
C ALA A 66 6.24 3.93 16.94
N GLY A 67 6.27 3.10 15.89
CA GLY A 67 5.88 1.70 15.93
C GLY A 67 4.37 1.46 16.02
N VAL A 68 3.53 2.47 15.77
CA VAL A 68 2.07 2.35 15.88
C VAL A 68 1.53 1.18 15.05
N PHE A 69 2.10 0.91 13.88
CA PHE A 69 1.67 -0.15 12.97
C PHE A 69 2.58 -1.39 12.97
N ALA A 70 3.52 -1.52 13.93
CA ALA A 70 4.38 -2.69 14.01
C ALA A 70 3.59 -4.00 14.14
N PRO A 71 2.55 -4.13 15.01
CA PRO A 71 1.76 -5.36 15.08
C PRO A 71 1.00 -5.70 13.79
N VAL A 72 0.68 -4.69 12.96
CA VAL A 72 0.08 -4.90 11.64
C VAL A 72 1.11 -5.48 10.67
N VAL A 73 2.33 -4.96 10.67
CA VAL A 73 3.45 -5.47 9.87
C VAL A 73 3.75 -6.92 10.23
N ASP A 74 3.81 -7.23 11.52
CA ASP A 74 4.07 -8.58 12.03
C ASP A 74 2.97 -9.54 11.56
N ALA A 75 1.70 -9.15 11.66
CA ALA A 75 0.56 -9.94 11.23
C ALA A 75 0.56 -10.22 9.71
N ILE A 76 0.98 -9.26 8.89
CA ILE A 76 1.19 -9.45 7.45
C ILE A 76 2.34 -10.43 7.22
N GLY A 77 3.47 -10.23 7.93
CA GLY A 77 4.67 -11.06 7.80
C GLY A 77 4.38 -12.53 8.12
N GLU A 78 3.78 -12.82 9.27
CA GLU A 78 3.34 -14.16 9.68
C GLU A 78 2.45 -14.82 8.62
N THR A 79 1.55 -14.04 8.02
CA THR A 79 0.64 -14.52 6.98
C THR A 79 1.41 -14.92 5.72
N ILE A 80 2.34 -14.09 5.27
CA ILE A 80 3.18 -14.35 4.10
C ILE A 80 4.09 -15.56 4.35
N ASP A 81 4.73 -15.64 5.50
CA ASP A 81 5.65 -16.74 5.83
C ASP A 81 4.93 -18.09 5.88
N ARG A 82 3.68 -18.11 6.31
CA ARG A 82 2.86 -19.31 6.34
C ARG A 82 2.33 -19.75 4.97
N LEU A 83 1.94 -18.81 4.12
CA LEU A 83 1.22 -19.12 2.87
C LEU A 83 2.12 -19.13 1.63
N VAL A 84 3.23 -18.42 1.64
CA VAL A 84 4.09 -18.26 0.46
C VAL A 84 5.35 -19.09 0.62
N GLN A 85 5.42 -20.19 -0.13
CA GLN A 85 6.50 -21.16 -0.04
C GLN A 85 7.69 -20.84 -0.94
N ALA A 86 7.58 -19.84 -1.84
CA ALA A 86 8.68 -19.45 -2.71
C ALA A 86 9.91 -19.04 -1.89
N GLU A 87 11.08 -19.54 -2.27
CA GLU A 87 12.35 -19.27 -1.57
C GLU A 87 12.70 -17.76 -1.64
N ARG A 88 12.43 -17.13 -2.78
CA ARG A 88 12.62 -15.70 -3.02
C ARG A 88 11.40 -15.09 -3.71
N PRO A 89 10.30 -14.86 -2.98
CA PRO A 89 9.06 -14.38 -3.56
C PRO A 89 9.18 -12.93 -4.06
N VAL A 90 8.33 -12.61 -5.04
CA VAL A 90 8.10 -11.25 -5.51
C VAL A 90 6.92 -10.66 -4.75
N LEU A 91 7.20 -9.63 -3.95
CA LEU A 91 6.21 -8.83 -3.24
C LEU A 91 5.96 -7.55 -4.02
N VAL A 92 4.71 -7.29 -4.35
CA VAL A 92 4.23 -6.05 -4.96
C VAL A 92 3.35 -5.31 -3.95
N ASP A 93 3.69 -4.07 -3.62
CA ASP A 93 2.94 -3.20 -2.70
C ASP A 93 2.23 -2.12 -3.51
N ALA A 94 0.91 -2.27 -3.64
CA ALA A 94 0.05 -1.42 -4.44
C ALA A 94 -0.45 -0.22 -3.61
N GLY A 95 -0.11 1.00 -4.03
CA GLY A 95 -0.36 2.20 -3.24
C GLY A 95 0.58 2.30 -2.04
N CYS A 96 1.87 2.02 -2.27
CA CYS A 96 2.87 1.86 -1.21
C CYS A 96 3.16 3.13 -0.38
N GLY A 97 2.68 4.31 -0.81
CA GLY A 97 3.01 5.56 -0.17
C GLY A 97 4.51 5.79 -0.08
N GLU A 98 5.00 6.13 1.12
CA GLU A 98 6.43 6.27 1.43
C GLU A 98 7.18 4.93 1.64
N GLY A 99 6.54 3.81 1.34
CA GLY A 99 7.15 2.49 1.28
C GLY A 99 7.34 1.81 2.64
N TYR A 100 6.56 2.17 3.66
CA TYR A 100 6.68 1.58 4.99
C TYR A 100 6.46 0.07 4.96
N TYR A 101 5.30 -0.40 4.47
CA TYR A 101 5.00 -1.84 4.40
C TYR A 101 5.92 -2.57 3.43
N THR A 102 6.23 -1.98 2.27
CA THR A 102 7.18 -2.53 1.30
C THR A 102 8.51 -2.90 1.95
N LYS A 103 9.01 -2.06 2.87
CA LYS A 103 10.31 -2.21 3.53
C LYS A 103 10.26 -3.08 4.76
N SER A 104 9.17 -3.00 5.54
CA SER A 104 9.10 -3.54 6.90
C SER A 104 8.52 -4.95 6.99
N VAL A 105 7.73 -5.39 6.01
CA VAL A 105 7.13 -6.74 6.01
C VAL A 105 8.20 -7.79 5.72
N CYS A 106 8.32 -8.83 6.55
CA CYS A 106 9.33 -9.90 6.45
C CYS A 106 10.76 -9.37 6.21
N PRO A 107 11.33 -8.53 7.10
CA PRO A 107 12.57 -7.81 6.83
C PRO A 107 13.76 -8.75 6.58
N ASP A 108 13.78 -9.91 7.22
CA ASP A 108 14.86 -10.88 7.17
C ASP A 108 14.72 -11.91 6.04
N ARG A 109 13.57 -11.91 5.34
CA ARG A 109 13.31 -12.82 4.24
C ARG A 109 13.84 -12.24 2.92
N ALA A 110 14.60 -13.06 2.21
CA ALA A 110 15.05 -12.73 0.86
C ALA A 110 13.82 -12.61 -0.08
N MET A 111 13.51 -11.38 -0.51
CA MET A 111 12.35 -11.09 -1.37
C MET A 111 12.73 -10.06 -2.42
N MET A 112 12.14 -10.16 -3.60
CA MET A 112 12.09 -9.04 -4.53
C MET A 112 10.91 -8.14 -4.14
N ARG A 113 11.19 -6.87 -3.86
CA ARG A 113 10.19 -5.91 -3.36
C ARG A 113 9.98 -4.79 -4.37
N ILE A 114 8.75 -4.61 -4.80
CA ILE A 114 8.35 -3.56 -5.74
C ILE A 114 7.18 -2.79 -5.11
N GLY A 115 7.40 -1.54 -4.75
CA GLY A 115 6.33 -0.64 -4.31
C GLY A 115 5.97 0.33 -5.43
N PHE A 116 4.69 0.62 -5.60
CA PHE A 116 4.27 1.68 -6.49
C PHE A 116 3.15 2.53 -5.90
N ASP A 117 3.15 3.80 -6.26
CA ASP A 117 2.13 4.78 -5.87
C ASP A 117 1.95 5.81 -6.98
N LEU A 118 0.77 6.41 -7.05
CA LEU A 118 0.49 7.49 -8.01
C LEU A 118 1.18 8.80 -7.58
N SER A 119 1.41 8.99 -6.29
CA SER A 119 2.06 10.16 -5.72
C SER A 119 3.57 10.13 -5.93
N LYS A 120 4.06 11.03 -6.81
CA LYS A 120 5.50 11.20 -7.06
C LYS A 120 6.28 11.56 -5.78
N GLU A 121 5.70 12.38 -4.91
CA GLU A 121 6.36 12.77 -3.65
C GLU A 121 6.46 11.60 -2.68
N ALA A 122 5.42 10.76 -2.57
CA ALA A 122 5.46 9.54 -1.78
C ALA A 122 6.55 8.59 -2.26
N VAL A 123 6.58 8.29 -3.56
CA VAL A 123 7.58 7.41 -4.18
C VAL A 123 9.00 7.94 -4.02
N LYS A 124 9.19 9.26 -4.14
CA LYS A 124 10.48 9.91 -3.90
C LYS A 124 10.96 9.76 -2.45
N LEU A 125 10.04 9.78 -1.49
CA LEU A 125 10.33 9.48 -0.09
C LEU A 125 10.63 7.99 0.11
N ALA A 126 9.82 7.11 -0.49
CA ALA A 126 10.02 5.67 -0.45
C ALA A 126 11.40 5.26 -0.97
N ALA A 127 11.86 5.89 -2.05
CA ALA A 127 13.15 5.59 -2.66
C ALA A 127 14.37 6.17 -1.91
N ARG A 128 14.18 6.85 -0.77
CA ARG A 128 15.30 7.34 0.04
C ARG A 128 15.91 6.23 0.88
N GLY A 129 17.24 6.22 0.89
CA GLY A 129 18.03 5.26 1.67
C GLY A 129 18.08 3.85 1.06
N PRO A 130 18.97 3.01 1.57
CA PRO A 130 19.09 1.63 1.16
C PRO A 130 17.91 0.80 1.71
N SER A 131 17.12 0.19 0.84
CA SER A 131 15.97 -0.62 1.26
C SER A 131 15.88 -1.99 0.56
N GLY A 132 16.74 -2.25 -0.44
CA GLY A 132 16.61 -3.45 -1.27
C GLY A 132 15.32 -3.49 -2.11
N ALA A 133 14.45 -2.47 -2.01
CA ALA A 133 13.19 -2.38 -2.74
C ALA A 133 13.31 -1.46 -3.96
N SER A 134 12.49 -1.70 -4.96
CA SER A 134 12.32 -0.86 -6.14
C SER A 134 11.01 -0.10 -6.06
N PHE A 135 11.02 1.20 -6.37
CA PHE A 135 9.84 2.05 -6.28
C PHE A 135 9.50 2.68 -7.62
N LEU A 136 8.20 2.74 -7.94
CA LEU A 136 7.66 3.24 -9.19
C LEU A 136 6.57 4.28 -8.93
N VAL A 137 6.55 5.35 -9.72
CA VAL A 137 5.32 6.15 -9.84
C VAL A 137 4.47 5.47 -10.88
N ALA A 138 3.31 4.93 -10.48
CA ALA A 138 2.46 4.14 -11.36
C ALA A 138 0.98 4.24 -10.97
N ASP A 139 0.11 4.01 -11.96
CA ASP A 139 -1.34 4.02 -11.78
C ASP A 139 -1.85 2.59 -11.52
N LEU A 140 -2.65 2.44 -10.47
CA LEU A 140 -3.33 1.20 -10.12
C LEU A 140 -4.27 0.69 -11.24
N ALA A 141 -4.75 1.60 -12.08
CA ALA A 141 -5.59 1.26 -13.23
C ALA A 141 -4.80 0.62 -14.39
N ASN A 142 -3.47 0.70 -14.38
CA ASN A 142 -2.59 0.14 -15.40
C ASN A 142 -1.23 -0.18 -14.78
N ILE A 143 -1.19 -1.24 -13.96
CA ILE A 143 0.02 -1.63 -13.23
C ILE A 143 1.13 -2.02 -14.23
N PRO A 144 2.29 -1.34 -14.23
CA PRO A 144 3.34 -1.54 -15.23
C PRO A 144 4.22 -2.76 -14.92
N LEU A 145 3.59 -3.88 -14.63
CA LEU A 145 4.22 -5.16 -14.32
C LEU A 145 3.74 -6.25 -15.29
N ALA A 146 4.57 -7.26 -15.46
CA ALA A 146 4.24 -8.45 -16.24
C ALA A 146 3.07 -9.22 -15.63
N ASP A 147 2.35 -9.96 -16.46
CA ASP A 147 1.34 -10.89 -16.01
C ASP A 147 1.99 -12.03 -15.22
N GLY A 148 1.33 -12.48 -14.15
CA GLY A 148 1.79 -13.61 -13.37
C GLY A 148 3.21 -13.46 -12.80
N CYS A 149 3.62 -12.27 -12.36
CA CYS A 149 4.97 -12.03 -11.85
C CYS A 149 5.06 -11.96 -10.31
N ALA A 150 3.97 -11.68 -9.60
CA ALA A 150 3.96 -11.49 -8.16
C ALA A 150 3.50 -12.74 -7.42
N ASP A 151 4.21 -13.11 -6.34
CA ASP A 151 3.79 -14.13 -5.39
C ASP A 151 2.86 -13.54 -4.32
N VAL A 152 3.09 -12.27 -3.95
CA VAL A 152 2.32 -11.52 -2.97
C VAL A 152 1.99 -10.14 -3.52
N LEU A 153 0.73 -9.74 -3.38
CA LEU A 153 0.29 -8.37 -3.62
C LEU A 153 -0.28 -7.81 -2.32
N LEU A 154 0.33 -6.73 -1.82
CA LEU A 154 -0.19 -5.96 -0.69
C LEU A 154 -1.11 -4.86 -1.21
N ASP A 155 -2.24 -4.68 -0.54
CA ASP A 155 -3.19 -3.58 -0.73
C ASP A 155 -3.58 -3.06 0.66
N VAL A 156 -2.82 -2.09 1.17
CA VAL A 156 -2.96 -1.55 2.53
C VAL A 156 -3.49 -0.12 2.46
N PHE A 157 -4.73 0.11 2.92
CA PHE A 157 -5.42 1.40 2.89
C PHE A 157 -5.55 2.03 1.50
N THR A 158 -5.57 1.21 0.44
CA THR A 158 -5.61 1.70 -0.95
C THR A 158 -6.86 1.18 -1.67
N PRO A 159 -7.39 1.90 -2.68
CA PRO A 159 -8.42 1.35 -3.56
C PRO A 159 -7.92 0.11 -4.28
N ALA A 160 -8.82 -0.84 -4.57
CA ALA A 160 -8.45 -2.07 -5.27
C ALA A 160 -8.82 -2.01 -6.75
N ASN A 161 -7.95 -2.62 -7.59
CA ASN A 161 -8.27 -3.00 -8.96
C ASN A 161 -8.05 -4.51 -9.11
N TYR A 162 -9.09 -5.29 -8.82
CA TYR A 162 -8.98 -6.75 -8.77
C TYR A 162 -8.64 -7.38 -10.12
N ALA A 163 -9.00 -6.74 -11.25
CA ALA A 163 -8.61 -7.22 -12.58
C ALA A 163 -7.09 -7.13 -12.78
N GLU A 164 -6.48 -6.00 -12.43
CA GLU A 164 -5.03 -5.80 -12.49
C GLU A 164 -4.31 -6.66 -11.44
N PHE A 165 -4.89 -6.82 -10.24
CA PHE A 165 -4.34 -7.70 -9.21
C PHE A 165 -4.30 -9.16 -9.68
N ALA A 166 -5.40 -9.66 -10.27
CA ALA A 166 -5.46 -10.99 -10.85
C ALA A 166 -4.47 -11.21 -11.99
N ARG A 167 -4.27 -10.18 -12.83
CA ARG A 167 -3.30 -10.23 -13.93
C ARG A 167 -1.86 -10.33 -13.43
N VAL A 168 -1.52 -9.55 -12.39
CA VAL A 168 -0.14 -9.44 -11.89
C VAL A 168 0.26 -10.62 -11.01
N LEU A 169 -0.69 -11.17 -10.24
CA LEU A 169 -0.44 -12.32 -9.37
C LEU A 169 -0.19 -13.60 -10.19
N LYS A 170 0.76 -14.39 -9.73
CA LYS A 170 0.98 -15.75 -10.22
C LYS A 170 -0.22 -16.66 -9.91
N PRO A 171 -0.43 -17.74 -10.66
CA PRO A 171 -1.27 -18.84 -10.18
C PRO A 171 -0.81 -19.28 -8.79
N GLY A 172 -1.72 -19.26 -7.80
CA GLY A 172 -1.38 -19.54 -6.41
C GLY A 172 -0.79 -18.37 -5.63
N GLY A 173 -0.53 -17.22 -6.26
CA GLY A 173 -0.16 -15.99 -5.57
C GLY A 173 -1.30 -15.44 -4.71
N VAL A 174 -0.96 -14.68 -3.67
CA VAL A 174 -1.92 -14.19 -2.68
C VAL A 174 -2.04 -12.66 -2.67
N LEU A 175 -3.28 -12.19 -2.57
CA LEU A 175 -3.61 -10.82 -2.21
C LEU A 175 -3.71 -10.73 -0.69
N VAL A 176 -2.99 -9.80 -0.09
CA VAL A 176 -3.12 -9.41 1.32
C VAL A 176 -3.69 -8.00 1.37
N LYS A 177 -4.95 -7.87 1.76
CA LYS A 177 -5.64 -6.59 1.82
C LYS A 177 -5.97 -6.22 3.25
N LEU A 178 -5.70 -4.93 3.60
CA LEU A 178 -6.05 -4.37 4.89
C LEU A 178 -6.90 -3.11 4.73
N TRP A 179 -7.96 -3.02 5.54
CA TRP A 179 -8.77 -1.81 5.63
C TRP A 179 -9.25 -1.61 7.07
N PRO A 180 -9.53 -0.34 7.46
CA PRO A 180 -9.97 -0.03 8.81
C PRO A 180 -11.36 -0.60 9.09
N ARG A 181 -11.65 -0.83 10.36
CA ARG A 181 -12.97 -1.13 10.93
C ARG A 181 -13.52 0.09 11.66
N SER A 182 -14.73 -0.02 12.19
CA SER A 182 -15.41 1.07 12.91
C SER A 182 -14.65 1.57 14.15
N GLY A 183 -13.88 0.70 14.81
CA GLY A 183 -13.05 1.05 15.96
C GLY A 183 -11.71 1.73 15.62
N TYR A 184 -11.34 1.83 14.34
CA TYR A 184 -10.07 2.45 13.93
C TYR A 184 -10.02 3.93 14.29
N LEU A 185 -9.00 4.32 15.08
CA LEU A 185 -8.79 5.68 15.59
C LEU A 185 -10.04 6.24 16.32
N ALA A 186 -10.75 5.39 17.08
CA ALA A 186 -12.00 5.76 17.73
C ALA A 186 -11.85 7.00 18.63
N GLN A 187 -10.71 7.17 19.32
CA GLN A 187 -10.45 8.31 20.19
C GLN A 187 -10.30 9.62 19.40
N LEU A 188 -9.68 9.59 18.21
CA LEU A 188 -9.63 10.76 17.34
C LEU A 188 -11.01 11.08 16.74
N ARG A 189 -11.80 10.07 16.41
CA ARG A 189 -13.18 10.24 15.95
C ARG A 189 -14.04 10.89 17.01
N GLU A 190 -13.88 10.45 18.26
CA GLU A 190 -14.60 11.03 19.40
C GLU A 190 -14.19 12.50 19.63
N ALA A 191 -12.90 12.79 19.63
CA ALA A 191 -12.38 14.17 19.75
C ALA A 191 -12.90 15.10 18.64
N ALA A 192 -13.13 14.55 17.45
CA ALA A 192 -13.65 15.30 16.29
C ALA A 192 -15.17 15.22 16.13
N ARG A 193 -15.90 14.70 17.13
CA ARG A 193 -17.37 14.59 17.09
C ARG A 193 -18.03 15.94 16.78
N GLY A 194 -18.95 15.94 15.81
CA GLY A 194 -19.62 17.15 15.35
C GLY A 194 -18.81 18.01 14.37
N LEU A 195 -17.53 17.66 14.10
CA LEU A 195 -16.72 18.30 13.06
C LEU A 195 -16.57 17.41 11.82
N LEU A 196 -16.89 16.13 11.96
CA LEU A 196 -16.78 15.15 10.89
C LEU A 196 -17.95 15.25 9.92
N ARG A 197 -17.68 15.01 8.65
CA ARG A 197 -18.72 14.90 7.61
C ARG A 197 -19.61 13.67 7.80
N HIS A 198 -19.02 12.59 8.37
CA HIS A 198 -19.72 11.34 8.71
C HIS A 198 -19.25 10.86 10.09
N ASP A 199 -20.16 10.80 11.04
CA ASP A 199 -19.84 10.38 12.41
C ASP A 199 -19.59 8.86 12.55
N THR A 200 -20.09 8.09 11.59
CA THR A 200 -19.93 6.63 11.56
C THR A 200 -19.12 6.20 10.36
N TYR A 201 -18.31 5.16 10.55
CA TYR A 201 -17.59 4.48 9.48
C TYR A 201 -18.19 3.10 9.27
N ASP A 202 -18.57 2.80 8.03
CA ASP A 202 -19.10 1.52 7.60
C ASP A 202 -18.18 0.91 6.54
N ASP A 203 -17.62 -0.25 6.84
CA ASP A 203 -16.72 -1.00 5.95
C ASP A 203 -17.43 -2.11 5.15
N SER A 204 -18.76 -2.24 5.29
CA SER A 204 -19.54 -3.29 4.61
C SER A 204 -19.35 -3.28 3.09
N ARG A 205 -19.35 -2.10 2.47
CA ARG A 205 -19.14 -1.95 1.02
C ARG A 205 -17.78 -2.46 0.56
N VAL A 206 -16.73 -2.27 1.37
CA VAL A 206 -15.39 -2.78 1.05
C VAL A 206 -15.40 -4.29 1.11
N ALA A 207 -16.00 -4.87 2.15
CA ALA A 207 -16.13 -6.30 2.32
C ALA A 207 -16.97 -6.96 1.21
N GLU A 208 -18.14 -6.41 0.90
CA GLU A 208 -19.03 -6.89 -0.19
C GLU A 208 -18.33 -6.84 -1.55
N TYR A 209 -17.66 -5.72 -1.86
CA TYR A 209 -16.95 -5.59 -3.13
C TYR A 209 -15.78 -6.57 -3.23
N LEU A 210 -15.04 -6.79 -2.15
CA LEU A 210 -13.98 -7.76 -2.06
C LEU A 210 -14.53 -9.19 -2.25
N ASP A 211 -15.60 -9.55 -1.55
CA ASP A 211 -16.23 -10.88 -1.62
C ASP A 211 -16.78 -11.20 -3.02
N ALA A 212 -17.16 -10.17 -3.78
CA ALA A 212 -17.61 -10.33 -5.17
C ALA A 212 -16.47 -10.53 -6.17
N HIS A 213 -15.23 -10.11 -5.84
CA HIS A 213 -14.12 -10.06 -6.79
C HIS A 213 -12.92 -10.91 -6.39
N ALA A 214 -12.94 -11.55 -5.21
CA ALA A 214 -11.85 -12.39 -4.77
C ALA A 214 -12.36 -13.61 -3.98
N ARG A 215 -11.66 -14.73 -4.14
CA ARG A 215 -11.88 -15.92 -3.31
C ARG A 215 -11.12 -15.78 -2.02
N MET A 216 -11.82 -15.76 -0.90
CA MET A 216 -11.25 -15.69 0.43
C MET A 216 -10.54 -16.99 0.82
N LEU A 217 -9.31 -16.85 1.31
CA LEU A 217 -8.54 -17.92 1.97
C LEU A 217 -8.58 -17.74 3.49
N GLU A 218 -8.42 -16.50 3.95
CA GLU A 218 -8.44 -16.17 5.37
C GLU A 218 -8.97 -14.75 5.60
N ARG A 219 -9.68 -14.56 6.70
CA ARG A 219 -10.05 -13.24 7.22
C ARG A 219 -9.84 -13.22 8.71
N ARG A 220 -9.11 -12.23 9.21
CA ARG A 220 -8.94 -11.99 10.65
C ARG A 220 -9.00 -10.51 10.98
N THR A 221 -9.24 -10.20 12.24
CA THR A 221 -9.22 -8.85 12.78
C THR A 221 -7.93 -8.62 13.55
N ILE A 222 -7.34 -7.45 13.36
CA ILE A 222 -6.20 -6.96 14.13
C ILE A 222 -6.72 -5.80 14.97
N THR A 223 -6.81 -5.97 16.30
CA THR A 223 -7.31 -4.94 17.19
C THR A 223 -6.37 -4.82 18.40
N TYR A 224 -5.88 -3.62 18.65
CA TYR A 224 -5.08 -3.28 19.82
C TYR A 224 -5.16 -1.79 20.11
N THR A 225 -4.84 -1.45 21.37
CA THR A 225 -4.77 -0.07 21.85
C THR A 225 -3.35 0.19 22.35
N LEU A 226 -2.84 1.38 22.10
CA LEU A 226 -1.51 1.81 22.54
C LEU A 226 -1.55 3.24 23.07
N PRO A 227 -0.73 3.56 24.09
CA PRO A 227 -0.62 4.92 24.60
C PRO A 227 -0.01 5.85 23.55
N VAL A 228 -0.48 7.10 23.55
CA VAL A 228 0.06 8.16 22.70
C VAL A 228 0.26 9.42 23.52
N ASP A 229 1.32 10.17 23.20
CA ASP A 229 1.46 11.55 23.68
C ASP A 229 0.77 12.54 22.72
N ALA A 230 0.72 13.79 23.12
CA ALA A 230 0.08 14.86 22.35
C ALA A 230 0.71 15.04 20.95
N ALA A 231 2.02 14.82 20.82
CA ALA A 231 2.71 14.96 19.55
C ALA A 231 2.32 13.83 18.58
N LEU A 232 2.29 12.59 19.06
CA LEU A 232 1.88 11.43 18.27
C LEU A 232 0.39 11.48 17.90
N ALA A 233 -0.48 11.92 18.84
CA ALA A 233 -1.89 12.15 18.55
C ALA A 233 -2.09 13.20 17.44
N ALA A 234 -1.33 14.29 17.45
CA ALA A 234 -1.36 15.29 16.40
C ALA A 234 -0.86 14.76 15.04
N HIS A 235 0.17 13.90 15.01
CA HIS A 235 0.62 13.25 13.78
C HIS A 235 -0.43 12.27 13.23
N LEU A 236 -1.07 11.48 14.09
CA LEU A 236 -2.16 10.58 13.72
C LEU A 236 -3.36 11.36 13.16
N ALA A 237 -3.71 12.50 13.77
CA ALA A 237 -4.77 13.37 13.26
C ALA A 237 -4.46 13.92 11.86
N ARG A 238 -3.22 14.34 11.60
CA ARG A 238 -2.80 14.88 10.29
C ARG A 238 -2.73 13.82 9.20
N MET A 239 -2.40 12.58 9.54
CA MET A 239 -2.22 11.53 8.54
C MET A 239 -3.51 10.84 8.11
N THR A 240 -4.58 10.93 8.90
CA THR A 240 -5.82 10.22 8.61
C THR A 240 -6.71 10.98 7.62
N PRO A 241 -7.20 10.32 6.54
CA PRO A 241 -8.19 10.93 5.64
C PRO A 241 -9.49 11.32 6.36
N MET A 242 -9.81 10.68 7.49
CA MET A 242 -10.99 10.98 8.29
C MET A 242 -11.06 12.46 8.73
N LEU A 243 -9.91 13.09 8.97
CA LEU A 243 -9.78 14.46 9.44
C LEU A 243 -9.30 15.43 8.34
N ALA A 244 -9.26 15.01 7.08
CA ALA A 244 -8.69 15.81 5.99
C ALA A 244 -9.42 17.15 5.75
N GLU A 245 -10.70 17.22 6.09
CA GLU A 245 -11.54 18.43 5.95
C GLU A 245 -11.75 19.19 7.29
N VAL A 246 -11.16 18.68 8.39
CA VAL A 246 -11.28 19.28 9.74
C VAL A 246 -10.16 20.28 9.95
N ASP A 247 -10.48 21.46 10.48
CA ASP A 247 -9.47 22.39 10.97
C ASP A 247 -8.81 21.80 12.23
N LEU A 248 -7.63 21.24 12.05
CA LEU A 248 -6.89 20.60 13.15
C LEU A 248 -6.45 21.59 14.24
N ALA A 249 -6.45 22.90 13.97
CA ALA A 249 -6.16 23.90 14.99
C ALA A 249 -7.33 24.11 15.97
N ALA A 250 -8.54 23.77 15.54
CA ALA A 250 -9.74 23.80 16.37
C ALA A 250 -10.01 22.48 17.13
N LEU A 251 -9.20 21.44 16.87
CA LEU A 251 -9.40 20.11 17.45
C LEU A 251 -8.69 19.99 18.79
N ASP A 252 -9.44 19.74 19.86
CA ASP A 252 -8.88 19.45 21.17
C ASP A 252 -8.46 17.97 21.27
N LEU A 253 -7.15 17.75 21.27
CA LEU A 253 -6.55 16.42 21.43
C LEU A 253 -6.02 16.17 22.85
N SER A 254 -6.23 17.08 23.82
CA SER A 254 -5.67 16.97 25.16
C SER A 254 -6.14 15.72 25.92
N GLY A 255 -7.35 15.23 25.62
CA GLY A 255 -7.91 14.00 26.18
C GLY A 255 -7.50 12.72 25.45
N VAL A 256 -6.75 12.80 24.33
CA VAL A 256 -6.35 11.64 23.55
C VAL A 256 -5.02 11.10 24.07
N THR A 257 -5.09 10.18 25.02
CA THR A 257 -3.92 9.55 25.67
C THR A 257 -3.64 8.14 25.20
N GLU A 258 -4.54 7.58 24.39
CA GLU A 258 -4.40 6.27 23.76
C GLU A 258 -5.07 6.26 22.38
N ILE A 259 -4.69 5.30 21.55
CA ILE A 259 -5.25 5.12 20.20
C ILE A 259 -5.55 3.64 19.98
N THR A 260 -6.72 3.38 19.41
CA THR A 260 -7.13 2.05 18.96
C THR A 260 -6.83 1.87 17.46
N ILE A 261 -6.08 0.83 17.15
CA ILE A 261 -5.94 0.30 15.79
C ILE A 261 -6.90 -0.88 15.69
N ASP A 262 -7.82 -0.80 14.74
CA ASP A 262 -8.85 -1.82 14.50
C ASP A 262 -9.02 -2.01 13.00
N MET A 263 -8.56 -3.17 12.49
CA MET A 263 -8.43 -3.43 11.06
C MET A 263 -8.90 -4.83 10.71
N ASN A 264 -9.44 -4.97 9.50
CA ASN A 264 -9.58 -6.25 8.84
C ASN A 264 -8.29 -6.57 8.06
N LEU A 265 -7.78 -7.79 8.24
CA LEU A 265 -6.79 -8.40 7.39
C LEU A 265 -7.48 -9.52 6.60
N TYR A 266 -7.44 -9.42 5.29
CA TYR A 266 -7.98 -10.38 4.36
C TYR A 266 -6.84 -10.98 3.54
N VAL A 267 -6.92 -12.28 3.32
CA VAL A 267 -6.03 -12.99 2.41
C VAL A 267 -6.88 -13.76 1.41
N GLY A 268 -6.56 -13.64 0.15
CA GLY A 268 -7.32 -14.32 -0.89
C GLY A 268 -6.63 -14.29 -2.24
N THR A 269 -7.34 -14.80 -3.23
CA THR A 269 -6.93 -14.78 -4.63
C THR A 269 -7.95 -13.97 -5.43
N PRO A 270 -7.53 -12.89 -6.16
CA PRO A 270 -8.44 -12.19 -7.04
C PRO A 270 -8.98 -13.11 -8.14
N GLY A 271 -10.26 -12.95 -8.47
CA GLY A 271 -10.96 -13.73 -9.48
C GLY A 271 -12.43 -13.88 -9.12
N ALA A 272 -13.32 -13.93 -10.11
CA ALA A 272 -14.74 -14.09 -9.85
C ALA A 272 -15.03 -15.41 -9.13
N ARG A 273 -15.94 -15.41 -8.15
CA ARG A 273 -16.60 -16.64 -7.69
C ARG A 273 -17.40 -17.21 -8.86
N GLY A 274 -16.94 -18.30 -9.43
CA GLY A 274 -17.73 -19.03 -10.42
C GLY A 274 -17.03 -19.22 -11.74
N THR A 275 -16.26 -20.26 -11.80
CA THR A 275 -16.28 -21.37 -12.74
C THR A 275 -15.47 -22.48 -12.07
N GLU A 276 -16.03 -23.10 -11.03
CA GLU A 276 -15.69 -24.49 -10.77
C GLU A 276 -16.28 -25.25 -11.95
N GLU A 277 -15.42 -25.79 -12.81
CA GLU A 277 -15.76 -26.73 -13.82
C GLU A 277 -16.50 -27.92 -13.16
N ALA A 278 -17.71 -28.16 -13.66
CA ALA A 278 -18.48 -29.35 -13.38
C ALA A 278 -17.85 -30.58 -14.05
#